data_b21d5932da4c7e83b373ae1dfb2ffe16
#
_entry.id   b21d5932da4c7e83b373ae1dfb2ffe16
#
_cell.length_a   1.000
_cell.length_b   1.000
_cell.length_c   1.000
_cell.angle_alpha   90.00
_cell.angle_beta   90.00
_cell.angle_gamma   90.00
#
_symmetry.space_group_name_H-M   'P 1'
#
loop_
_entity.id
_entity.type
_entity.pdbx_description
1 polymer ?
#
loop_
_entity_poly.entity_id
_entity_poly.type
_entity_poly.pdbx_seq_one_letter_code
_entity_poly.pdbx_strand_id
1 'polypeptide(L)'
;IDDFKKKMIRGELKNGDRIPSQREYAEMAQVNPNTVQRAYREMEAMHMVETLRGQGTFVSIDQEMLARMKEEMAQSILNYFISEMNALGYQPSDLIRMLEEYMQAKEAEDQ
;
A
#
# COMPACT_ATOMS: atom_id res chain seq x y z
N ILE A 1 -2.71 3.13 -6.38
CA ILE A 1 -1.69 2.07 -6.31
C ILE A 1 -1.54 1.54 -4.88
N ASP A 2 -1.48 2.44 -3.90
CA ASP A 2 -1.27 2.03 -2.50
C ASP A 2 -2.37 1.11 -1.98
N ASP A 3 -3.61 1.30 -2.38
CA ASP A 3 -4.71 0.40 -1.99
C ASP A 3 -4.48 -1.01 -2.52
N PHE A 4 -4.06 -1.14 -3.77
CA PHE A 4 -3.75 -2.43 -4.37
C PHE A 4 -2.56 -3.10 -3.66
N LYS A 5 -1.51 -2.31 -3.38
CA LYS A 5 -0.34 -2.81 -2.66
C LYS A 5 -0.71 -3.36 -1.29
N LYS A 6 -1.51 -2.61 -0.53
CA LYS A 6 -1.96 -3.04 0.80
C LYS A 6 -2.79 -4.30 0.74
N LYS A 7 -3.69 -4.40 -0.24
CA LYS A 7 -4.51 -5.60 -0.42
C LYS A 7 -3.65 -6.83 -0.77
N MET A 8 -2.63 -6.63 -1.61
CA MET A 8 -1.69 -7.70 -1.93
C MET A 8 -0.89 -8.14 -0.70
N ILE A 9 -0.39 -7.18 0.08
CA ILE A 9 0.39 -7.45 1.29
C ILE A 9 -0.46 -8.20 2.32
N ARG A 10 -1.74 -7.83 2.48
CA ARG A 10 -2.65 -8.48 3.43
C ARG A 10 -3.19 -9.82 2.93
N GLY A 11 -2.89 -10.19 1.69
CA GLY A 11 -3.40 -11.43 1.11
C GLY A 11 -4.83 -11.35 0.60
N GLU A 12 -5.42 -10.18 0.54
CA GLU A 12 -6.76 -9.96 -0.02
C GLU A 12 -6.75 -10.09 -1.55
N LEU A 13 -5.63 -9.72 -2.18
CA LEU A 13 -5.38 -9.94 -3.59
C LEU A 13 -4.19 -10.88 -3.72
N LYS A 14 -4.42 -12.05 -4.28
CA LYS A 14 -3.42 -13.09 -4.45
C LYS A 14 -2.96 -13.17 -5.90
N ASN A 15 -1.78 -13.72 -6.10
CA ASN A 15 -1.26 -13.94 -7.45
C ASN A 15 -2.28 -14.72 -8.29
N GLY A 16 -2.57 -14.21 -9.48
CA GLY A 16 -3.56 -14.80 -10.37
C GLY A 16 -4.96 -14.23 -10.24
N ASP A 17 -5.25 -13.46 -9.20
CA ASP A 17 -6.56 -12.84 -9.03
C ASP A 17 -6.78 -11.76 -10.08
N ARG A 18 -8.00 -11.71 -10.60
CA ARG A 18 -8.40 -10.65 -11.53
C ARG A 18 -8.75 -9.39 -10.75
N ILE A 19 -8.25 -8.25 -11.21
CA ILE A 19 -8.64 -6.94 -10.65
C ILE A 19 -9.62 -6.26 -11.61
N PRO A 20 -10.41 -5.28 -11.14
CA PRO A 20 -11.31 -4.55 -12.04
C PRO A 20 -10.55 -3.94 -13.21
N SER A 21 -11.21 -3.84 -14.38
CA SER A 21 -10.65 -3.10 -15.50
C SER A 21 -10.48 -1.63 -15.11
N GLN A 22 -9.65 -0.91 -15.88
CA GLN A 22 -9.46 0.53 -15.63
C GLN A 22 -10.79 1.28 -15.60
N ARG A 23 -11.68 0.95 -16.53
CA ARG A 23 -12.99 1.57 -16.62
C ARG A 23 -13.88 1.24 -15.43
N GLU A 24 -13.94 -0.04 -15.07
CA GLU A 24 -14.69 -0.50 -13.89
C GLU A 24 -14.20 0.18 -12.64
N TYR A 25 -12.88 0.23 -12.46
CA TYR A 25 -12.29 0.85 -11.27
C TYR A 25 -12.58 2.35 -11.20
N ALA A 26 -12.47 3.06 -12.33
CA ALA A 26 -12.74 4.49 -12.39
C ALA A 26 -14.20 4.79 -11.98
N GLU A 27 -15.13 3.96 -12.45
CA GLU A 27 -16.55 4.09 -12.09
C GLU A 27 -16.80 3.78 -10.62
N MET A 28 -16.23 2.68 -10.10
CA MET A 28 -16.42 2.25 -8.72
C MET A 28 -15.84 3.24 -7.71
N ALA A 29 -14.65 3.75 -7.99
CA ALA A 29 -13.94 4.65 -7.07
C ALA A 29 -14.27 6.12 -7.32
N GLN A 30 -15.01 6.44 -8.38
CA GLN A 30 -15.34 7.80 -8.79
C GLN A 30 -14.07 8.65 -8.98
N VAL A 31 -13.09 8.08 -9.66
CA VAL A 31 -11.78 8.70 -9.93
C VAL A 31 -11.67 8.97 -11.42
N ASN A 32 -10.92 10.00 -11.77
CA ASN A 32 -10.67 10.36 -13.16
C ASN A 32 -10.05 9.17 -13.92
N PRO A 33 -10.62 8.77 -15.08
CA PRO A 33 -10.08 7.65 -15.86
C PRO A 33 -8.60 7.79 -16.23
N ASN A 34 -8.12 8.99 -16.46
CA ASN A 34 -6.70 9.23 -16.79
C ASN A 34 -5.79 8.91 -15.60
N THR A 35 -6.23 9.20 -14.39
CA THR A 35 -5.51 8.87 -13.16
C THR A 35 -5.42 7.36 -12.99
N VAL A 36 -6.53 6.66 -13.24
CA VAL A 36 -6.58 5.18 -13.18
C VAL A 36 -5.67 4.56 -14.24
N GLN A 37 -5.71 5.07 -15.47
CA GLN A 37 -4.85 4.60 -16.54
C GLN A 37 -3.37 4.69 -16.19
N ARG A 38 -2.98 5.81 -15.59
CA ARG A 38 -1.58 6.03 -15.16
C ARG A 38 -1.19 5.03 -14.07
N ALA A 39 -2.07 4.85 -13.08
CA ALA A 39 -1.83 3.91 -11.98
C ALA A 39 -1.67 2.47 -12.50
N TYR A 40 -2.53 2.04 -13.42
CA TYR A 40 -2.45 0.70 -14.00
C TYR A 40 -1.16 0.51 -14.82
N ARG A 41 -0.73 1.54 -15.55
CA ARG A 41 0.55 1.50 -16.27
C ARG A 41 1.73 1.33 -15.32
N GLU A 42 1.71 2.05 -14.20
CA GLU A 42 2.76 1.94 -13.21
C GLU A 42 2.79 0.54 -12.59
N MET A 43 1.62 -0.01 -12.27
CA MET A 43 1.54 -1.37 -11.73
C MET A 43 2.07 -2.41 -12.72
N GLU A 44 1.78 -2.25 -14.02
CA GLU A 44 2.31 -3.12 -15.07
C GLU A 44 3.83 -2.97 -15.19
N ALA A 45 4.34 -1.74 -15.17
CA ALA A 45 5.77 -1.47 -15.23
C ALA A 45 6.53 -2.05 -14.05
N MET A 46 5.89 -2.12 -12.89
CA MET A 46 6.45 -2.70 -11.68
C MET A 46 6.26 -4.21 -11.60
N HIS A 47 5.63 -4.81 -12.59
CA HIS A 47 5.31 -6.24 -12.64
C HIS A 47 4.39 -6.71 -11.52
N MET A 48 3.56 -5.81 -11.01
CA MET A 48 2.55 -6.15 -10.00
C MET A 48 1.33 -6.82 -10.62
N VAL A 49 1.00 -6.42 -11.84
CA VAL A 49 -0.14 -6.95 -12.58
C VAL A 49 0.27 -7.22 -14.02
N GLU A 50 -0.51 -8.06 -14.67
CA GLU A 50 -0.35 -8.38 -16.09
C GLU A 50 -1.70 -8.26 -16.77
N THR A 51 -1.74 -7.54 -17.89
CA THR A 51 -2.95 -7.42 -18.69
C THR A 51 -2.90 -8.45 -19.81
N LEU A 52 -3.88 -9.34 -19.84
CA LEU A 52 -4.04 -10.35 -20.88
C LEU A 52 -5.15 -9.90 -21.81
N ARG A 53 -4.80 -9.65 -23.08
CA ARG A 53 -5.71 -9.12 -24.09
C ARG A 53 -6.96 -9.98 -24.20
N GLY A 54 -8.13 -9.35 -24.06
CA GLY A 54 -9.42 -10.01 -24.12
C GLY A 54 -9.81 -10.79 -22.87
N GLN A 55 -8.94 -10.90 -21.87
CA GLN A 55 -9.21 -11.65 -20.64
C GLN A 55 -9.28 -10.76 -19.40
N GLY A 56 -8.48 -9.68 -19.32
CA GLY A 56 -8.47 -8.76 -18.21
C GLY A 56 -7.10 -8.54 -17.62
N THR A 57 -7.08 -7.92 -16.45
CA THR A 57 -5.86 -7.61 -15.72
C THR A 57 -5.81 -8.47 -14.46
N PHE A 58 -4.66 -9.09 -14.22
CA PHE A 58 -4.46 -10.08 -13.16
C PHE A 58 -3.24 -9.75 -12.32
N VAL A 59 -3.32 -10.08 -11.03
CA VAL A 59 -2.18 -9.93 -10.12
C VAL A 59 -1.08 -10.92 -10.55
N SER A 60 0.17 -10.42 -10.67
CA SER A 60 1.31 -11.23 -11.11
C SER A 60 2.55 -10.99 -10.24
N ILE A 61 2.35 -10.67 -8.97
CA ILE A 61 3.45 -10.38 -8.04
C ILE A 61 3.92 -11.65 -7.34
N ASP A 62 5.25 -11.87 -7.28
CA ASP A 62 5.81 -13.00 -6.55
C ASP A 62 6.10 -12.64 -5.08
N GLN A 63 6.43 -13.64 -4.27
CA GLN A 63 6.63 -13.48 -2.83
C GLN A 63 7.81 -12.56 -2.49
N GLU A 64 8.88 -12.62 -3.26
CA GLU A 64 10.06 -11.78 -3.04
C GLU A 64 9.74 -10.31 -3.30
N MET A 65 9.04 -10.02 -4.40
CA MET A 65 8.59 -8.67 -4.73
C MET A 65 7.63 -8.13 -3.68
N LEU A 66 6.73 -8.99 -3.20
CA LEU A 66 5.75 -8.63 -2.18
C LEU A 66 6.44 -8.23 -0.87
N ALA A 67 7.45 -9.00 -0.46
CA ALA A 67 8.23 -8.72 0.76
C ALA A 67 8.96 -7.38 0.64
N ARG A 68 9.59 -7.12 -0.51
CA ARG A 68 10.28 -5.84 -0.75
C ARG A 68 9.31 -4.66 -0.73
N MET A 69 8.16 -4.84 -1.37
CA MET A 69 7.11 -3.81 -1.41
C MET A 69 6.65 -3.45 0.00
N LYS A 70 6.40 -4.47 0.81
CA LYS A 70 5.98 -4.29 2.22
C LYS A 70 7.03 -3.49 3.00
N GLU A 71 8.30 -3.86 2.85
CA GLU A 71 9.39 -3.18 3.54
C GLU A 71 9.54 -1.72 3.09
N GLU A 72 9.49 -1.48 1.79
CA GLU A 72 9.58 -0.12 1.25
C GLU A 72 8.44 0.78 1.72
N MET A 73 7.22 0.24 1.77
CA MET A 73 6.07 0.99 2.27
C MET A 73 6.23 1.31 3.76
N ALA A 74 6.70 0.35 4.54
CA ALA A 74 6.94 0.55 5.97
C ALA A 74 7.99 1.64 6.20
N GLN A 75 9.08 1.61 5.43
CA GLN A 75 10.14 2.62 5.52
C GLN A 75 9.63 4.02 5.15
N SER A 76 8.80 4.12 4.13
CA SER A 76 8.22 5.40 3.73
C SER A 76 7.34 5.98 4.82
N ILE A 77 6.51 5.15 5.45
CA ILE A 77 5.65 5.58 6.56
C ILE A 77 6.50 6.02 7.74
N LEU A 78 7.52 5.25 8.07
CA LEU A 78 8.41 5.56 9.19
C LEU A 78 9.16 6.88 8.97
N ASN A 79 9.70 7.08 7.77
CA ASN A 79 10.40 8.32 7.41
C ASN A 79 9.46 9.53 7.49
N TYR A 80 8.25 9.37 6.99
CA TYR A 80 7.24 10.43 7.06
C TYR A 80 6.91 10.77 8.52
N PHE A 81 6.65 9.75 9.33
CA PHE A 81 6.34 9.91 10.75
C PHE A 81 7.47 10.67 11.47
N ILE A 82 8.71 10.23 11.30
CA ILE A 82 9.87 10.86 11.95
C ILE A 82 10.03 12.32 11.49
N SER A 83 9.89 12.56 10.19
CA SER A 83 10.01 13.89 9.62
C SER A 83 8.97 14.85 10.19
N GLU A 84 7.72 14.42 10.25
CA GLU A 84 6.64 15.25 10.78
C GLU A 84 6.81 15.52 12.28
N MET A 85 7.21 14.50 13.05
CA MET A 85 7.44 14.67 14.47
C MET A 85 8.62 15.60 14.75
N ASN A 86 9.69 15.49 13.97
CA ASN A 86 10.83 16.42 14.08
C ASN A 86 10.42 17.86 13.81
N ALA A 87 9.52 18.07 12.83
CA ALA A 87 8.99 19.38 12.51
C ALA A 87 8.20 19.98 13.67
N LEU A 88 7.61 19.15 14.51
CA LEU A 88 6.91 19.57 15.74
C LEU A 88 7.86 19.77 16.93
N GLY A 89 9.15 19.51 16.75
CA GLY A 89 10.16 19.71 17.79
C GLY A 89 10.46 18.51 18.67
N TYR A 90 9.88 17.33 18.37
CA TYR A 90 10.14 16.13 19.13
C TYR A 90 11.50 15.54 18.81
N GLN A 91 12.17 15.00 19.83
CA GLN A 91 13.47 14.33 19.70
C GLN A 91 13.26 12.81 19.59
N PRO A 92 14.26 12.05 19.10
CA PRO A 92 14.13 10.58 19.01
C PRO A 92 13.71 9.88 20.31
N SER A 93 14.22 10.33 21.46
CA SER A 93 13.84 9.76 22.74
C SER A 93 12.37 9.98 23.07
N ASP A 94 11.82 11.13 22.67
CA ASP A 94 10.38 11.41 22.81
C ASP A 94 9.53 10.46 21.99
N LEU A 95 9.98 10.17 20.77
CA LEU A 95 9.24 9.30 19.85
C LEU A 95 9.14 7.87 20.41
N ILE A 96 10.24 7.36 20.95
CA ILE A 96 10.27 6.01 21.53
C ILE A 96 9.31 5.94 22.72
N ARG A 97 9.36 6.92 23.62
CA ARG A 97 8.47 6.99 24.78
C ARG A 97 6.99 7.07 24.36
N MET A 98 6.68 7.94 23.40
CA MET A 98 5.32 8.14 22.93
C MET A 98 4.77 6.88 22.28
N LEU A 99 5.58 6.16 21.50
CA LEU A 99 5.19 4.91 20.88
C LEU A 99 4.92 3.82 21.92
N GLU A 100 5.79 3.71 22.94
CA GLU A 100 5.59 2.75 24.01
C GLU A 100 4.30 3.02 24.78
N GLU A 101 4.04 4.28 25.12
CA GLU A 101 2.82 4.69 25.80
C GLU A 101 1.57 4.39 24.98
N TYR A 102 1.64 4.69 23.69
CA TYR A 102 0.53 4.41 22.77
C TYR A 102 0.24 2.92 22.68
N MET A 103 1.28 2.11 22.54
CA MET A 103 1.11 0.65 22.43
C MET A 103 0.54 0.06 23.72
N GLN A 104 0.97 0.53 24.89
CA GLN A 104 0.44 0.08 26.17
C GLN A 104 -1.03 0.46 26.36
N ALA A 105 -1.40 1.68 25.99
CA ALA A 105 -2.78 2.13 26.05
C ALA A 105 -3.67 1.33 25.12
N LYS A 106 -3.16 0.99 23.94
CA LYS A 106 -3.88 0.18 22.95
C LYS A 106 -4.11 -1.24 23.43
N GLU A 107 -3.11 -1.85 24.07
CA GLU A 107 -3.25 -3.18 24.67
C GLU A 107 -4.30 -3.19 25.78
N ALA A 108 -4.33 -2.14 26.60
CA ALA A 108 -5.32 -2.02 27.68
C ALA A 108 -6.76 -1.92 27.13
N GLU A 109 -6.94 -1.23 26.00
CA GLU A 109 -8.24 -1.15 25.34
C GLU A 109 -8.70 -2.51 24.80
N ASP A 110 -7.77 -3.31 24.31
CA ASP A 110 -8.05 -4.61 23.67
C ASP A 110 -8.30 -5.72 24.72
N GLN A 111 -8.09 -5.43 25.99
CA GLN A 111 -8.40 -6.31 27.11
C GLN A 111 -9.76 -5.96 27.71
#